data_cef95f5fd15c24c1c046ce9d062f14eb
#
_entry.id   cef95f5fd15c24c1c046ce9d062f14eb
#
_cell.length_a   1.000
_cell.length_b   1.000
_cell.length_c   1.000
_cell.angle_alpha   90.00
_cell.angle_beta   90.00
_cell.angle_gamma   90.00
#
_symmetry.space_group_name_H-M   'P 1'
#
loop_
_entity.id
_entity.type
_entity.pdbx_description
1 polymer ?
#
loop_
_entity_poly.entity_id
_entity_poly.type
_entity_poly.pdbx_seq_one_letter_code
_entity_poly.pdbx_strand_id
1 'polypeptide(L)'
;MKMVRNSLAVAAMLVMGVPAATVHAQPKDLSIVTGNTGGTFYPVGVGLAKLLSDAGMQSAADVGGGNSNIIAISQGSADIGFTFSPTAVFAANGEEPFKESYTNLQGIGTLYTNVTHIAVTEDSGVTSVKELKGKSFASQPLSAGSATFFRMILEANGLTEDDLEIAVRGGPAQGAQAVRDRRAIGFQATAGYPNGSFSEAFISLPMTLLDIEDSTFKWINDKNPGLVRAEIPAGTYKGLDAPVKSIGASTILIVNEAMPEDDVYQIVKAMIENLDSLKAVHGSVRGTTVESMSKIAGVTMHPGAVRAYKEAGF
;
A
#
# COMPACT_ATOMS: atom_id res chain seq x y z
N MET A 1 -76.78 -46.00 -40.99
CA MET A 1 -75.80 -46.44 -40.05
C MET A 1 -74.43 -46.18 -40.63
N LYS A 2 -73.76 -45.09 -40.27
CA LYS A 2 -72.36 -44.76 -40.69
C LYS A 2 -71.55 -44.59 -39.48
N MET A 3 -70.54 -45.43 -39.29
CA MET A 3 -69.57 -45.36 -38.25
C MET A 3 -68.52 -44.25 -38.53
N VAL A 4 -68.36 -43.36 -37.59
CA VAL A 4 -67.30 -42.34 -37.63
C VAL A 4 -66.13 -42.90 -36.81
N ARG A 5 -64.97 -43.07 -37.45
CA ARG A 5 -63.68 -43.40 -36.78
C ARG A 5 -62.97 -42.13 -36.33
N ASN A 6 -62.84 -41.96 -35.04
CA ASN A 6 -61.94 -40.88 -34.44
C ASN A 6 -60.49 -41.32 -34.49
N SER A 7 -59.67 -40.55 -35.19
CA SER A 7 -58.21 -40.66 -35.17
C SER A 7 -57.67 -39.67 -34.15
N LEU A 8 -57.11 -40.19 -33.06
CA LEU A 8 -56.30 -39.36 -32.12
C LEU A 8 -54.90 -39.11 -32.74
N ALA A 9 -54.59 -37.87 -33.03
CA ALA A 9 -53.28 -37.46 -33.38
C ALA A 9 -52.52 -37.07 -32.07
N VAL A 10 -51.49 -37.83 -31.71
CA VAL A 10 -50.57 -37.50 -30.61
C VAL A 10 -49.53 -36.53 -31.15
N ALA A 11 -49.57 -35.25 -30.67
CA ALA A 11 -48.55 -34.26 -30.96
C ALA A 11 -47.38 -34.43 -29.96
N ALA A 12 -46.25 -34.92 -30.43
CA ALA A 12 -45.02 -34.94 -29.66
C ALA A 12 -44.40 -33.53 -29.63
N MET A 13 -44.44 -32.84 -28.46
CA MET A 13 -43.68 -31.61 -28.24
C MET A 13 -42.20 -31.93 -28.03
N LEU A 14 -41.36 -31.59 -29.01
CA LEU A 14 -39.91 -31.51 -28.85
C LEU A 14 -39.61 -30.29 -27.97
N VAL A 15 -39.22 -30.51 -26.71
CA VAL A 15 -38.61 -29.48 -25.86
C VAL A 15 -37.18 -29.30 -26.33
N MET A 16 -36.90 -28.29 -27.15
CA MET A 16 -35.54 -27.82 -27.42
C MET A 16 -35.02 -27.18 -26.17
N GLY A 17 -34.09 -27.86 -25.45
CA GLY A 17 -33.32 -27.30 -24.39
C GLY A 17 -32.41 -26.18 -24.93
N VAL A 18 -32.77 -24.93 -24.65
CA VAL A 18 -31.85 -23.78 -24.86
C VAL A 18 -30.69 -23.93 -23.89
N PRO A 19 -29.44 -24.03 -24.35
CA PRO A 19 -28.32 -24.01 -23.43
C PRO A 19 -28.34 -22.68 -22.67
N ALA A 20 -28.41 -22.74 -21.34
CA ALA A 20 -28.23 -21.58 -20.50
C ALA A 20 -26.85 -21.00 -20.79
N ALA A 21 -26.78 -19.91 -21.52
CA ALA A 21 -25.57 -19.11 -21.63
C ALA A 21 -25.22 -18.66 -20.20
N THR A 22 -24.10 -19.11 -19.69
CA THR A 22 -23.49 -18.55 -18.46
C THR A 22 -23.27 -17.08 -18.76
N VAL A 23 -24.12 -16.22 -18.22
CA VAL A 23 -23.85 -14.79 -18.18
C VAL A 23 -22.64 -14.62 -17.29
N HIS A 24 -21.46 -14.48 -17.90
CA HIS A 24 -20.31 -13.95 -17.19
C HIS A 24 -20.70 -12.53 -16.82
N ALA A 25 -20.88 -12.28 -15.52
CA ALA A 25 -21.01 -10.92 -15.03
C ALA A 25 -19.82 -10.14 -15.56
N GLN A 26 -20.07 -8.99 -16.20
CA GLN A 26 -18.98 -8.10 -16.62
C GLN A 26 -18.18 -7.74 -15.36
N PRO A 27 -16.84 -7.75 -15.43
CA PRO A 27 -16.02 -7.37 -14.29
C PRO A 27 -16.47 -5.98 -13.83
N LYS A 28 -16.77 -5.85 -12.55
CA LYS A 28 -17.04 -4.57 -11.91
C LYS A 28 -15.81 -3.68 -12.10
N ASP A 29 -16.01 -2.40 -12.41
CA ASP A 29 -14.91 -1.43 -12.41
C ASP A 29 -14.25 -1.42 -11.03
N LEU A 30 -12.95 -1.73 -10.98
CA LEU A 30 -12.21 -1.83 -9.73
C LEU A 30 -11.60 -0.47 -9.34
N SER A 31 -11.90 -0.01 -8.13
CA SER A 31 -11.26 1.16 -7.54
C SER A 31 -10.08 0.73 -6.66
N ILE A 32 -8.91 1.35 -6.89
CA ILE A 32 -7.67 1.06 -6.17
C ILE A 32 -7.23 2.30 -5.40
N VAL A 33 -7.36 2.29 -4.08
CA VAL A 33 -6.91 3.40 -3.24
C VAL A 33 -5.44 3.21 -2.86
N THR A 34 -4.64 4.24 -3.14
CA THR A 34 -3.17 4.16 -3.15
C THR A 34 -2.53 5.04 -2.06
N GLY A 35 -1.73 6.01 -2.41
CA GLY A 35 -1.03 6.92 -1.50
C GLY A 35 -1.03 8.35 -1.99
N ASN A 36 -0.36 9.21 -1.24
CA ASN A 36 -0.16 10.60 -1.62
C ASN A 36 0.72 10.69 -2.88
N THR A 37 0.51 11.75 -3.67
CA THR A 37 1.40 12.09 -4.79
C THR A 37 2.84 12.28 -4.30
N GLY A 38 3.81 11.73 -5.04
CA GLY A 38 5.22 11.69 -4.65
C GLY A 38 5.60 10.53 -3.72
N GLY A 39 4.63 9.77 -3.17
CA GLY A 39 4.85 8.50 -2.50
C GLY A 39 4.90 7.33 -3.46
N THR A 40 5.43 6.18 -3.02
CA THR A 40 5.60 5.00 -3.87
C THR A 40 4.28 4.26 -4.15
N PHE A 41 3.30 4.31 -3.25
CA PHE A 41 2.01 3.64 -3.46
C PHE A 41 1.30 4.14 -4.72
N TYR A 42 1.35 5.45 -4.99
CA TYR A 42 0.61 6.03 -6.11
C TYR A 42 1.10 5.51 -7.49
N PRO A 43 2.38 5.64 -7.88
CA PRO A 43 2.84 5.11 -9.16
C PRO A 43 2.68 3.60 -9.28
N VAL A 44 2.90 2.83 -8.19
CA VAL A 44 2.71 1.37 -8.20
C VAL A 44 1.23 1.02 -8.37
N GLY A 45 0.33 1.75 -7.73
CA GLY A 45 -1.12 1.56 -7.89
C GLY A 45 -1.63 1.91 -9.27
N VAL A 46 -1.10 2.98 -9.90
CA VAL A 46 -1.38 3.29 -11.32
C VAL A 46 -0.92 2.16 -12.23
N GLY A 47 0.27 1.59 -11.97
CA GLY A 47 0.78 0.43 -12.70
C GLY A 47 -0.09 -0.82 -12.51
N LEU A 48 -0.58 -1.05 -11.28
CA LEU A 48 -1.51 -2.15 -10.98
C LEU A 48 -2.85 -1.95 -11.70
N ALA A 49 -3.42 -0.74 -11.66
CA ALA A 49 -4.67 -0.44 -12.35
C ALA A 49 -4.55 -0.68 -13.87
N LYS A 50 -3.43 -0.27 -14.47
CA LYS A 50 -3.15 -0.54 -15.88
C LYS A 50 -3.05 -2.05 -16.14
N LEU A 51 -2.29 -2.78 -15.33
CA LEU A 51 -2.11 -4.23 -15.44
C LEU A 51 -3.45 -4.96 -15.40
N LEU A 52 -4.33 -4.62 -14.44
CA LEU A 52 -5.64 -5.22 -14.31
C LEU A 52 -6.57 -4.84 -15.47
N SER A 53 -6.52 -3.59 -15.95
CA SER A 53 -7.28 -3.15 -17.12
C SER A 53 -6.85 -3.88 -18.39
N ASP A 54 -5.54 -4.07 -18.60
CA ASP A 54 -4.98 -4.85 -19.71
C ASP A 54 -5.40 -6.34 -19.64
N ALA A 55 -5.65 -6.86 -18.43
CA ALA A 55 -6.20 -8.20 -18.19
C ALA A 55 -7.74 -8.28 -18.31
N GLY A 56 -8.41 -7.21 -18.70
CA GLY A 56 -9.87 -7.15 -18.91
C GLY A 56 -10.68 -6.74 -17.68
N MET A 57 -10.03 -6.34 -16.58
CA MET A 57 -10.68 -5.83 -15.37
C MET A 57 -10.50 -4.32 -15.31
N GLN A 58 -11.47 -3.55 -15.80
CA GLN A 58 -11.43 -2.09 -15.78
C GLN A 58 -11.06 -1.59 -14.38
N SER A 59 -9.98 -0.81 -14.26
CA SER A 59 -9.45 -0.42 -12.96
C SER A 59 -8.94 1.01 -12.98
N ALA A 60 -9.16 1.73 -11.88
CA ALA A 60 -8.66 3.07 -11.67
C ALA A 60 -7.91 3.19 -10.34
N ALA A 61 -6.86 4.01 -10.32
CA ALA A 61 -6.07 4.27 -9.12
C ALA A 61 -6.36 5.68 -8.59
N ASP A 62 -6.80 5.75 -7.33
CA ASP A 62 -7.10 6.98 -6.62
C ASP A 62 -6.04 7.30 -5.57
N VAL A 63 -5.86 8.59 -5.31
CA VAL A 63 -5.03 9.08 -4.20
C VAL A 63 -5.65 8.66 -2.88
N GLY A 64 -4.82 8.19 -1.96
CA GLY A 64 -5.26 7.74 -0.64
C GLY A 64 -4.15 7.88 0.40
N GLY A 65 -4.21 7.02 1.41
CA GLY A 65 -3.20 6.92 2.46
C GLY A 65 -3.40 5.63 3.25
N GLY A 66 -2.33 4.99 3.69
CA GLY A 66 -2.38 3.65 4.28
C GLY A 66 -3.45 3.46 5.37
N ASN A 67 -3.70 4.48 6.19
CA ASN A 67 -4.73 4.44 7.23
C ASN A 67 -6.14 4.63 6.64
N SER A 68 -6.34 5.63 5.76
CA SER A 68 -7.65 5.89 5.15
C SER A 68 -8.08 4.77 4.19
N ASN A 69 -7.14 4.10 3.56
CA ASN A 69 -7.43 2.98 2.66
C ASN A 69 -8.06 1.80 3.41
N ILE A 70 -7.58 1.51 4.62
CA ILE A 70 -8.17 0.50 5.50
C ILE A 70 -9.66 0.79 5.75
N ILE A 71 -9.97 2.04 6.09
CA ILE A 71 -11.34 2.48 6.33
C ILE A 71 -12.18 2.35 5.05
N ALA A 72 -11.65 2.81 3.90
CA ALA A 72 -12.34 2.73 2.62
C ALA A 72 -12.67 1.28 2.21
N ILE A 73 -11.69 0.36 2.34
CA ILE A 73 -11.89 -1.06 2.05
C ILE A 73 -12.89 -1.70 3.02
N SER A 74 -12.75 -1.42 4.32
CA SER A 74 -13.67 -1.97 5.33
C SER A 74 -15.12 -1.55 5.09
N GLN A 75 -15.34 -0.31 4.63
CA GLN A 75 -16.65 0.25 4.32
C GLN A 75 -17.17 -0.11 2.92
N GLY A 76 -16.37 -0.80 2.08
CA GLY A 76 -16.72 -1.13 0.71
C GLY A 76 -16.78 0.07 -0.24
N SER A 77 -16.13 1.18 0.10
CA SER A 77 -16.04 2.37 -0.76
C SER A 77 -14.87 2.33 -1.76
N ALA A 78 -14.01 1.33 -1.65
CA ALA A 78 -12.99 0.95 -2.63
C ALA A 78 -12.82 -0.57 -2.64
N ASP A 79 -12.25 -1.11 -3.71
CA ASP A 79 -12.13 -2.55 -3.92
C ASP A 79 -10.75 -3.09 -3.50
N ILE A 80 -9.66 -2.40 -3.83
CA ILE A 80 -8.29 -2.77 -3.49
C ILE A 80 -7.62 -1.60 -2.78
N GLY A 81 -6.94 -1.87 -1.66
CA GLY A 81 -6.24 -0.85 -0.89
C GLY A 81 -4.76 -1.16 -0.69
N PHE A 82 -3.92 -0.15 -0.83
CA PHE A 82 -2.52 -0.20 -0.41
C PHE A 82 -2.43 0.18 1.07
N THR A 83 -1.78 -0.66 1.87
CA THR A 83 -1.46 -0.31 3.25
C THR A 83 -0.13 -0.95 3.68
N PHE A 84 0.28 -0.70 4.91
CA PHE A 84 1.40 -1.40 5.52
C PHE A 84 0.91 -2.54 6.39
N SER A 85 1.62 -3.65 6.39
CA SER A 85 1.33 -4.80 7.25
C SER A 85 1.14 -4.39 8.74
N PRO A 86 2.04 -3.58 9.37
CA PRO A 86 1.82 -3.13 10.74
C PRO A 86 0.57 -2.26 10.93
N THR A 87 0.24 -1.44 9.93
CA THR A 87 -0.97 -0.59 9.98
C THR A 87 -2.25 -1.43 10.01
N ALA A 88 -2.26 -2.53 9.27
CA ALA A 88 -3.40 -3.45 9.28
C ALA A 88 -3.58 -4.14 10.65
N VAL A 89 -2.49 -4.42 11.38
CA VAL A 89 -2.54 -4.93 12.76
C VAL A 89 -3.14 -3.88 13.70
N PHE A 90 -2.69 -2.62 13.64
CA PHE A 90 -3.28 -1.52 14.44
C PHE A 90 -4.78 -1.39 14.18
N ALA A 91 -5.18 -1.45 12.92
CA ALA A 91 -6.58 -1.36 12.53
C ALA A 91 -7.42 -2.53 13.07
N ALA A 92 -6.91 -3.75 13.00
CA ALA A 92 -7.60 -4.92 13.53
C ALA A 92 -7.80 -4.85 15.05
N ASN A 93 -6.85 -4.25 15.77
CA ASN A 93 -6.91 -4.09 17.21
C ASN A 93 -7.70 -2.84 17.67
N GLY A 94 -8.04 -1.92 16.75
CA GLY A 94 -8.62 -0.61 17.10
C GLY A 94 -7.63 0.31 17.81
N GLU A 95 -6.34 0.14 17.56
CA GLU A 95 -5.26 0.97 18.10
C GLU A 95 -5.08 2.24 17.27
N GLU A 96 -4.57 3.30 17.88
CA GLU A 96 -4.30 4.55 17.14
C GLU A 96 -3.46 4.33 15.88
N PRO A 97 -3.86 4.97 14.78
CA PRO A 97 -4.78 6.10 14.67
C PRO A 97 -6.26 5.72 14.45
N PHE A 98 -6.61 4.47 14.60
CA PHE A 98 -7.97 3.97 14.41
C PHE A 98 -8.79 4.14 15.69
N LYS A 99 -10.10 4.42 15.54
CA LYS A 99 -11.03 4.62 16.67
C LYS A 99 -11.87 3.39 16.97
N GLU A 100 -11.83 2.40 16.08
CA GLU A 100 -12.55 1.15 16.14
C GLU A 100 -11.76 0.04 15.45
N SER A 101 -12.12 -1.22 15.70
CA SER A 101 -11.47 -2.36 15.07
C SER A 101 -12.02 -2.59 13.65
N TYR A 102 -11.12 -2.83 12.71
CA TYR A 102 -11.40 -3.16 11.31
C TYR A 102 -10.93 -4.59 11.05
N THR A 103 -11.82 -5.57 11.24
CA THR A 103 -11.49 -7.01 11.17
C THR A 103 -11.93 -7.69 9.87
N ASN A 104 -12.70 -7.01 9.03
CA ASN A 104 -13.22 -7.51 7.76
C ASN A 104 -12.27 -7.29 6.57
N LEU A 105 -10.97 -7.22 6.84
CA LEU A 105 -9.93 -7.03 5.84
C LEU A 105 -9.18 -8.32 5.60
N GLN A 106 -8.94 -8.64 4.34
CA GLN A 106 -8.08 -9.75 3.94
C GLN A 106 -7.03 -9.29 2.95
N GLY A 107 -5.87 -9.94 2.99
CA GLY A 107 -4.77 -9.59 2.11
C GLY A 107 -4.77 -10.39 0.82
N ILE A 108 -4.29 -9.76 -0.26
CA ILE A 108 -4.16 -10.41 -1.56
C ILE A 108 -2.73 -10.51 -2.06
N GLY A 109 -1.78 -9.89 -1.36
CA GLY A 109 -0.35 -10.05 -1.64
C GLY A 109 0.53 -9.01 -0.97
N THR A 110 1.79 -9.39 -0.76
CA THR A 110 2.88 -8.49 -0.32
C THR A 110 3.67 -8.03 -1.54
N LEU A 111 3.93 -6.73 -1.67
CA LEU A 111 4.65 -6.20 -2.83
C LEU A 111 6.12 -5.92 -2.53
N TYR A 112 6.41 -4.98 -1.64
CA TYR A 112 7.78 -4.54 -1.33
C TYR A 112 7.85 -3.95 0.07
N THR A 113 9.08 -3.80 0.59
CA THR A 113 9.32 -3.11 1.85
C THR A 113 9.55 -1.62 1.60
N ASN A 114 8.81 -0.79 2.31
CA ASN A 114 9.08 0.64 2.40
C ASN A 114 10.01 0.90 3.57
N VAL A 115 10.83 1.93 3.45
CA VAL A 115 11.76 2.35 4.49
C VAL A 115 11.43 3.77 4.91
N THR A 116 11.50 4.06 6.20
CA THR A 116 11.25 5.42 6.70
C THR A 116 12.46 6.31 6.39
N HIS A 117 12.17 7.42 5.72
CA HIS A 117 13.13 8.49 5.44
C HIS A 117 12.80 9.67 6.33
N ILE A 118 13.79 10.19 7.03
CA ILE A 118 13.73 11.47 7.76
C ILE A 118 14.86 12.32 7.21
N ALA A 119 14.55 13.22 6.28
CA ALA A 119 15.54 14.05 5.60
C ALA A 119 15.53 15.47 6.19
N VAL A 120 16.72 16.02 6.41
CA VAL A 120 16.94 17.41 6.85
C VAL A 120 17.98 18.09 5.97
N THR A 121 17.92 19.42 5.88
CA THR A 121 18.98 20.19 5.23
C THR A 121 20.24 20.19 6.08
N GLU A 122 21.41 20.11 5.47
CA GLU A 122 22.70 20.11 6.18
C GLU A 122 22.93 21.42 6.95
N ASP A 123 22.47 22.55 6.41
CA ASP A 123 22.58 23.88 7.04
C ASP A 123 21.70 24.01 8.31
N SER A 124 20.76 23.08 8.55
CA SER A 124 20.00 23.03 9.81
C SER A 124 20.85 22.61 11.01
N GLY A 125 21.97 21.94 10.78
CA GLY A 125 22.85 21.38 11.82
C GLY A 125 22.25 20.23 12.62
N VAL A 126 21.06 19.72 12.23
CA VAL A 126 20.37 18.61 12.89
C VAL A 126 20.99 17.29 12.46
N THR A 127 21.40 16.49 13.42
CA THR A 127 22.07 15.18 13.21
C THR A 127 21.30 14.00 13.82
N SER A 128 20.29 14.28 14.63
CA SER A 128 19.47 13.24 15.30
C SER A 128 18.00 13.64 15.37
N VAL A 129 17.11 12.64 15.55
CA VAL A 129 15.67 12.87 15.71
C VAL A 129 15.36 13.76 16.92
N LYS A 130 16.13 13.66 18.01
CA LYS A 130 15.93 14.48 19.23
C LYS A 130 16.11 15.98 18.98
N GLU A 131 16.97 16.34 18.03
CA GLU A 131 17.26 17.73 17.68
C GLU A 131 16.18 18.38 16.80
N LEU A 132 15.16 17.61 16.39
CA LEU A 132 13.99 18.16 15.71
C LEU A 132 13.11 19.03 16.62
N LYS A 133 13.30 18.99 17.95
CA LYS A 133 12.54 19.79 18.90
C LYS A 133 12.65 21.29 18.57
N GLY A 134 11.50 21.95 18.44
CA GLY A 134 11.39 23.37 18.10
C GLY A 134 11.79 23.71 16.66
N LYS A 135 11.95 22.71 15.80
CA LYS A 135 12.29 22.95 14.39
C LYS A 135 11.07 22.93 13.50
N SER A 136 11.10 23.75 12.45
CA SER A 136 10.06 23.71 11.42
C SER A 136 10.24 22.49 10.53
N PHE A 137 9.23 21.64 10.48
CA PHE A 137 9.31 20.32 9.81
C PHE A 137 8.03 20.04 9.00
N ALA A 138 8.16 19.29 7.90
CA ALA A 138 7.03 18.85 7.11
C ALA A 138 6.66 17.40 7.46
N SER A 139 5.43 17.20 7.95
CA SER A 139 4.90 15.89 8.33
C SER A 139 3.86 15.39 7.33
N GLN A 140 3.58 14.09 7.36
CA GLN A 140 2.54 13.49 6.53
C GLN A 140 1.14 13.77 7.10
N PRO A 141 0.07 13.71 6.26
CA PRO A 141 -1.30 13.72 6.76
C PRO A 141 -1.54 12.53 7.70
N LEU A 142 -2.43 12.71 8.69
CA LEU A 142 -2.78 11.64 9.65
C LEU A 142 -3.41 10.40 8.98
N SER A 143 -3.96 10.56 7.76
CA SER A 143 -4.47 9.47 6.92
C SER A 143 -3.36 8.57 6.36
N ALA A 144 -2.09 9.00 6.40
CA ALA A 144 -0.95 8.22 5.92
C ALA A 144 -0.36 7.37 7.04
N GLY A 145 -0.10 6.07 6.78
CA GLY A 145 0.60 5.19 7.73
C GLY A 145 2.00 5.71 8.13
N SER A 146 2.67 6.44 7.23
CA SER A 146 3.95 7.11 7.53
C SER A 146 3.87 8.09 8.70
N ALA A 147 2.73 8.75 8.90
CA ALA A 147 2.54 9.65 10.04
C ALA A 147 2.53 8.87 11.36
N THR A 148 1.92 7.69 11.37
CA THR A 148 1.91 6.81 12.54
C THR A 148 3.33 6.37 12.91
N PHE A 149 4.12 5.91 11.94
CA PHE A 149 5.49 5.47 12.18
C PHE A 149 6.39 6.63 12.62
N PHE A 150 6.22 7.83 12.05
CA PHE A 150 6.96 9.00 12.48
C PHE A 150 6.65 9.39 13.92
N ARG A 151 5.38 9.35 14.35
CA ARG A 151 5.01 9.58 15.76
C ARG A 151 5.66 8.57 16.69
N MET A 152 5.68 7.28 16.33
CA MET A 152 6.37 6.25 17.12
C MET A 152 7.88 6.54 17.24
N ILE A 153 8.51 7.03 16.16
CA ILE A 153 9.93 7.44 16.21
C ILE A 153 10.13 8.64 17.12
N LEU A 154 9.26 9.64 17.05
CA LEU A 154 9.31 10.79 17.95
C LEU A 154 9.15 10.36 19.40
N GLU A 155 8.13 9.56 19.73
CA GLU A 155 7.88 9.05 21.09
C GLU A 155 9.07 8.26 21.64
N ALA A 156 9.68 7.39 20.84
CA ALA A 156 10.87 6.63 21.24
C ALA A 156 12.06 7.55 21.54
N ASN A 157 12.06 8.79 21.04
CA ASN A 157 13.06 9.82 21.29
C ASN A 157 12.61 10.86 22.32
N GLY A 158 11.47 10.64 23.01
CA GLY A 158 10.93 11.54 24.04
C GLY A 158 10.31 12.82 23.49
N LEU A 159 9.84 12.78 22.22
CA LEU A 159 9.20 13.88 21.53
C LEU A 159 7.76 13.49 21.10
N THR A 160 6.99 14.52 20.81
CA THR A 160 5.70 14.41 20.11
C THR A 160 5.70 15.33 18.88
N GLU A 161 4.68 15.28 18.04
CA GLU A 161 4.56 16.25 16.93
C GLU A 161 4.35 17.68 17.44
N ASP A 162 3.83 17.87 18.65
CA ASP A 162 3.65 19.21 19.28
C ASP A 162 4.99 19.85 19.71
N ASP A 163 6.05 19.04 19.82
CA ASP A 163 7.41 19.55 20.04
C ASP A 163 8.06 20.11 18.77
N LEU A 164 7.42 19.95 17.59
CA LEU A 164 7.87 20.45 16.30
C LEU A 164 6.97 21.59 15.81
N GLU A 165 7.53 22.51 15.01
CA GLU A 165 6.73 23.47 14.25
C GLU A 165 6.32 22.79 12.92
N ILE A 166 5.07 22.27 12.82
CA ILE A 166 4.61 21.61 11.62
C ILE A 166 4.28 22.63 10.53
N ALA A 167 5.22 22.88 9.62
CA ALA A 167 5.09 23.83 8.51
C ALA A 167 4.03 23.43 7.48
N VAL A 168 3.90 22.12 7.23
CA VAL A 168 2.90 21.55 6.30
C VAL A 168 2.60 20.11 6.68
N ARG A 169 1.33 19.70 6.51
CA ARG A 169 0.92 18.30 6.49
C ARG A 169 0.53 17.93 5.07
N GLY A 170 1.44 17.23 4.39
CA GLY A 170 1.27 16.86 2.99
C GLY A 170 2.06 15.60 2.63
N GLY A 171 1.88 15.11 1.40
CA GLY A 171 2.68 14.01 0.87
C GLY A 171 4.15 14.38 0.69
N PRO A 172 5.02 13.43 0.31
CA PRO A 172 6.45 13.69 0.16
C PRO A 172 6.77 14.85 -0.79
N ALA A 173 5.99 15.03 -1.86
CA ALA A 173 6.17 16.13 -2.81
C ALA A 173 5.98 17.51 -2.16
N GLN A 174 4.92 17.66 -1.33
CA GLN A 174 4.68 18.90 -0.59
C GLN A 174 5.74 19.12 0.49
N GLY A 175 6.23 18.05 1.13
CA GLY A 175 7.34 18.11 2.07
C GLY A 175 8.62 18.62 1.42
N ALA A 176 9.01 18.02 0.30
CA ALA A 176 10.17 18.46 -0.49
C ALA A 176 10.02 19.92 -0.96
N GLN A 177 8.82 20.34 -1.38
CA GLN A 177 8.55 21.73 -1.74
C GLN A 177 8.71 22.67 -0.55
N ALA A 178 8.19 22.32 0.64
CA ALA A 178 8.32 23.13 1.84
C ALA A 178 9.80 23.37 2.24
N VAL A 179 10.65 22.33 2.04
CA VAL A 179 12.10 22.44 2.29
C VAL A 179 12.76 23.36 1.24
N ARG A 180 12.46 23.21 -0.04
CA ARG A 180 12.97 24.12 -1.09
C ARG A 180 12.59 25.57 -0.86
N ASP A 181 11.36 25.81 -0.38
CA ASP A 181 10.85 27.14 -0.05
C ASP A 181 11.37 27.68 1.30
N ARG A 182 12.23 26.92 1.98
CA ARG A 182 12.77 27.23 3.32
C ARG A 182 11.72 27.43 4.41
N ARG A 183 10.54 26.83 4.23
CA ARG A 183 9.45 26.81 5.22
C ARG A 183 9.62 25.69 6.24
N ALA A 184 10.41 24.65 5.89
CA ALA A 184 10.77 23.53 6.77
C ALA A 184 12.25 23.21 6.59
N ILE A 185 12.90 22.73 7.65
CA ILE A 185 14.27 22.24 7.58
C ILE A 185 14.34 20.81 7.05
N GLY A 186 13.22 20.07 7.06
CA GLY A 186 13.19 18.68 6.67
C GLY A 186 11.79 18.15 6.49
N PHE A 187 11.71 16.91 6.02
CA PHE A 187 10.47 16.18 5.82
C PHE A 187 10.68 14.67 5.97
N GLN A 188 9.58 13.94 6.16
CA GLN A 188 9.63 12.49 6.33
C GLN A 188 8.62 11.77 5.43
N ALA A 189 8.91 10.53 5.12
CA ALA A 189 7.96 9.56 4.58
C ALA A 189 8.47 8.12 4.77
N THR A 190 7.56 7.17 4.89
CA THR A 190 7.87 5.75 4.73
C THR A 190 7.51 5.36 3.32
N ALA A 191 8.51 5.11 2.49
CA ALA A 191 8.37 4.91 1.06
C ALA A 191 9.41 3.90 0.54
N GLY A 192 9.17 3.39 -0.66
CA GLY A 192 10.22 2.67 -1.39
C GLY A 192 11.34 3.61 -1.82
N TYR A 193 12.54 3.06 -2.00
CA TYR A 193 13.69 3.85 -2.46
C TYR A 193 14.24 3.30 -3.79
N PRO A 194 14.86 4.17 -4.64
CA PRO A 194 14.87 5.63 -4.52
C PRO A 194 13.46 6.21 -4.67
N ASN A 195 13.11 7.21 -3.84
CA ASN A 195 11.84 7.93 -3.95
C ASN A 195 12.05 9.25 -4.67
N GLY A 196 11.15 9.59 -5.61
CA GLY A 196 11.29 10.76 -6.48
C GLY A 196 11.37 12.09 -5.73
N SER A 197 10.53 12.28 -4.71
CA SER A 197 10.51 13.53 -3.92
C SER A 197 11.80 13.73 -3.11
N PHE A 198 12.35 12.63 -2.54
CA PHE A 198 13.65 12.69 -1.87
C PHE A 198 14.77 12.92 -2.88
N SER A 199 14.78 12.21 -4.02
CA SER A 199 15.78 12.42 -5.07
C SER A 199 15.81 13.87 -5.52
N GLU A 200 14.65 14.50 -5.75
CA GLU A 200 14.53 15.91 -6.14
C GLU A 200 15.08 16.86 -5.05
N ALA A 201 14.75 16.61 -3.77
CA ALA A 201 15.24 17.41 -2.66
C ALA A 201 16.78 17.33 -2.55
N PHE A 202 17.35 16.12 -2.61
CA PHE A 202 18.79 15.89 -2.54
C PHE A 202 19.58 16.43 -3.75
N ILE A 203 18.92 16.57 -4.92
CA ILE A 203 19.53 17.23 -6.07
C ILE A 203 19.52 18.74 -5.91
N SER A 204 18.45 19.29 -5.32
CA SER A 204 18.18 20.72 -5.24
C SER A 204 18.92 21.42 -4.08
N LEU A 205 19.17 20.70 -2.98
CA LEU A 205 19.76 21.22 -1.76
C LEU A 205 20.74 20.21 -1.15
N PRO A 206 21.76 20.65 -0.38
CA PRO A 206 22.50 19.77 0.51
C PRO A 206 21.58 19.21 1.58
N MET A 207 21.37 17.90 1.56
CA MET A 207 20.46 17.19 2.45
C MET A 207 21.15 15.99 3.05
N THR A 208 20.73 15.59 4.26
CA THR A 208 21.12 14.34 4.90
C THR A 208 19.88 13.57 5.38
N LEU A 209 20.02 12.25 5.56
CA LEU A 209 19.03 11.42 6.22
C LEU A 209 19.46 11.19 7.68
N LEU A 210 18.53 11.25 8.62
CA LEU A 210 18.76 10.93 10.01
C LEU A 210 18.67 9.40 10.23
N ASP A 211 19.64 8.87 10.97
CA ASP A 211 19.60 7.49 11.43
C ASP A 211 18.46 7.27 12.45
N ILE A 212 17.82 6.13 12.37
CA ILE A 212 16.98 5.59 13.43
C ILE A 212 17.86 4.66 14.28
N GLU A 213 18.24 5.13 15.45
CA GLU A 213 19.14 4.43 16.37
C GLU A 213 18.60 3.05 16.79
N ASP A 214 19.48 2.15 17.20
CA ASP A 214 19.12 0.80 17.63
C ASP A 214 18.22 0.80 18.88
N SER A 215 18.39 1.79 19.76
CA SER A 215 17.52 2.02 20.94
C SER A 215 16.09 2.40 20.53
N THR A 216 15.96 3.29 19.55
CA THR A 216 14.68 3.70 18.97
C THR A 216 13.97 2.52 18.28
N PHE A 217 14.71 1.76 17.46
CA PHE A 217 14.18 0.57 16.83
C PHE A 217 13.70 -0.47 17.85
N LYS A 218 14.50 -0.74 18.89
CA LYS A 218 14.13 -1.67 19.95
C LYS A 218 12.82 -1.25 20.62
N TRP A 219 12.69 0.02 21.00
CA TRP A 219 11.50 0.54 21.65
C TRP A 219 10.24 0.39 20.75
N ILE A 220 10.40 0.68 19.45
CA ILE A 220 9.31 0.54 18.48
C ILE A 220 8.94 -0.94 18.31
N ASN A 221 9.92 -1.83 18.15
CA ASN A 221 9.69 -3.25 17.91
C ASN A 221 9.06 -3.96 19.12
N ASP A 222 9.37 -3.52 20.33
CA ASP A 222 8.75 -4.03 21.55
C ASP A 222 7.23 -3.70 21.58
N LYS A 223 6.83 -2.58 20.98
CA LYS A 223 5.42 -2.15 20.86
C LYS A 223 4.74 -2.66 19.60
N ASN A 224 5.46 -2.76 18.50
CA ASN A 224 4.94 -3.21 17.20
C ASN A 224 5.97 -4.09 16.47
N PRO A 225 5.92 -5.40 16.68
CA PRO A 225 6.84 -6.34 16.03
C PRO A 225 6.66 -6.49 14.50
N GLY A 226 5.65 -5.82 13.92
CA GLY A 226 5.43 -5.80 12.47
C GLY A 226 6.35 -4.84 11.70
N LEU A 227 7.05 -3.92 12.40
CA LEU A 227 8.11 -3.10 11.82
C LEU A 227 9.45 -3.83 11.91
N VAL A 228 10.24 -3.76 10.84
CA VAL A 228 11.52 -4.46 10.75
C VAL A 228 12.68 -3.48 10.68
N ARG A 229 13.88 -3.93 11.10
CA ARG A 229 15.11 -3.17 10.84
C ARG A 229 15.33 -3.09 9.34
N ALA A 230 15.60 -1.89 8.85
CA ALA A 230 15.86 -1.61 7.45
C ALA A 230 17.00 -0.60 7.30
N GLU A 231 17.48 -0.46 6.08
CA GLU A 231 18.59 0.44 5.75
C GLU A 231 18.34 1.06 4.36
N ILE A 232 18.70 2.33 4.23
CA ILE A 232 18.75 3.00 2.93
C ILE A 232 20.21 2.93 2.47
N PRO A 233 20.52 2.21 1.36
CA PRO A 233 21.91 2.02 0.93
C PRO A 233 22.62 3.32 0.55
N ALA A 234 23.92 3.37 0.73
CA ALA A 234 24.78 4.41 0.17
C ALA A 234 24.55 4.56 -1.34
N GLY A 235 24.64 5.76 -1.85
CA GLY A 235 24.44 6.06 -3.28
C GLY A 235 22.96 6.09 -3.72
N THR A 236 21.99 5.82 -2.81
CA THR A 236 20.57 5.93 -3.14
C THR A 236 20.17 7.36 -3.53
N TYR A 237 20.72 8.34 -2.85
CA TYR A 237 20.51 9.77 -3.12
C TYR A 237 21.86 10.49 -3.29
N LYS A 238 21.82 11.62 -3.98
CA LYS A 238 23.02 12.43 -4.21
C LYS A 238 23.63 12.88 -2.88
N GLY A 239 24.92 12.59 -2.66
CA GLY A 239 25.63 12.94 -1.41
C GLY A 239 25.38 11.99 -0.25
N LEU A 240 24.61 10.91 -0.42
CA LEU A 240 24.46 9.87 0.58
C LEU A 240 25.60 8.84 0.43
N ASP A 241 26.74 9.09 1.04
CA ASP A 241 27.97 8.29 0.89
C ASP A 241 28.04 7.07 1.81
N ALA A 242 27.18 7.01 2.83
CA ALA A 242 27.06 5.89 3.76
C ALA A 242 25.63 5.38 3.84
N PRO A 243 25.43 4.09 4.21
CA PRO A 243 24.08 3.58 4.45
C PRO A 243 23.48 4.24 5.70
N VAL A 244 22.15 4.45 5.69
CA VAL A 244 21.40 5.04 6.80
C VAL A 244 20.49 4.00 7.43
N LYS A 245 20.67 3.78 8.74
CA LYS A 245 19.83 2.87 9.52
C LYS A 245 18.42 3.41 9.66
N SER A 246 17.42 2.55 9.43
CA SER A 246 16.03 2.94 9.48
C SER A 246 15.11 1.78 9.90
N ILE A 247 13.81 2.01 9.81
CA ILE A 247 12.77 0.98 9.98
C ILE A 247 12.04 0.76 8.67
N GLY A 248 11.60 -0.48 8.47
CA GLY A 248 10.87 -0.92 7.29
C GLY A 248 9.48 -1.45 7.61
N ALA A 249 8.57 -1.27 6.66
CA ALA A 249 7.22 -1.82 6.70
C ALA A 249 6.86 -2.42 5.34
N SER A 250 6.36 -3.65 5.34
CA SER A 250 5.92 -4.30 4.10
C SER A 250 4.64 -3.66 3.57
N THR A 251 4.63 -3.34 2.27
CA THR A 251 3.42 -2.98 1.55
C THR A 251 2.61 -4.23 1.30
N ILE A 252 1.36 -4.21 1.70
CA ILE A 252 0.37 -5.23 1.38
C ILE A 252 -0.79 -4.64 0.61
N LEU A 253 -1.40 -5.45 -0.25
CA LEU A 253 -2.68 -5.17 -0.87
C LEU A 253 -3.77 -5.84 -0.06
N ILE A 254 -4.81 -5.08 0.25
CA ILE A 254 -5.98 -5.53 1.02
C ILE A 254 -7.26 -5.38 0.22
N VAL A 255 -8.21 -6.25 0.51
CA VAL A 255 -9.59 -6.22 0.02
C VAL A 255 -10.55 -6.43 1.19
N ASN A 256 -11.84 -6.14 1.00
CA ASN A 256 -12.87 -6.54 1.96
C ASN A 256 -13.07 -8.07 1.89
N GLU A 257 -13.25 -8.73 3.03
CA GLU A 257 -13.50 -10.19 3.11
C GLU A 257 -14.74 -10.64 2.33
N ALA A 258 -15.70 -9.74 2.10
CA ALA A 258 -16.92 -10.00 1.34
C ALA A 258 -16.71 -9.95 -0.18
N MET A 259 -15.51 -9.59 -0.69
CA MET A 259 -15.22 -9.65 -2.11
C MET A 259 -15.34 -11.10 -2.62
N PRO A 260 -16.00 -11.37 -3.74
CA PRO A 260 -16.16 -12.74 -4.25
C PRO A 260 -14.82 -13.43 -4.46
N GLU A 261 -14.73 -14.72 -4.09
CA GLU A 261 -13.51 -15.52 -4.22
C GLU A 261 -12.97 -15.54 -5.66
N ASP A 262 -13.87 -15.67 -6.64
CA ASP A 262 -13.47 -15.71 -8.06
C ASP A 262 -12.91 -14.37 -8.53
N ASP A 263 -13.43 -13.25 -8.06
CA ASP A 263 -12.92 -11.92 -8.42
C ASP A 263 -11.49 -11.74 -7.88
N VAL A 264 -11.27 -12.06 -6.60
CA VAL A 264 -9.93 -11.99 -5.99
C VAL A 264 -8.96 -12.97 -6.66
N TYR A 265 -9.43 -14.18 -7.00
CA TYR A 265 -8.61 -15.14 -7.75
C TYR A 265 -8.15 -14.56 -9.09
N GLN A 266 -9.04 -13.94 -9.87
CA GLN A 266 -8.68 -13.33 -11.16
C GLN A 266 -7.72 -12.16 -10.99
N ILE A 267 -7.91 -11.31 -9.99
CA ILE A 267 -7.00 -10.21 -9.67
C ILE A 267 -5.59 -10.73 -9.38
N VAL A 268 -5.45 -11.68 -8.46
CA VAL A 268 -4.15 -12.21 -8.05
C VAL A 268 -3.49 -12.99 -9.18
N LYS A 269 -4.26 -13.76 -9.94
CA LYS A 269 -3.76 -14.47 -11.14
C LYS A 269 -3.19 -13.49 -12.16
N ALA A 270 -3.92 -12.41 -12.47
CA ALA A 270 -3.42 -11.36 -13.37
C ALA A 270 -2.13 -10.71 -12.86
N MET A 271 -2.02 -10.47 -11.54
CA MET A 271 -0.79 -9.95 -10.92
C MET A 271 0.38 -10.91 -11.06
N ILE A 272 0.17 -12.22 -10.86
CA ILE A 272 1.21 -13.26 -10.99
C ILE A 272 1.68 -13.35 -12.44
N GLU A 273 0.75 -13.47 -13.39
CA GLU A 273 1.04 -13.63 -14.82
C GLU A 273 1.73 -12.40 -15.43
N ASN A 274 1.51 -11.22 -14.87
CA ASN A 274 2.06 -9.94 -15.37
C ASN A 274 3.01 -9.27 -14.38
N LEU A 275 3.62 -10.03 -13.46
CA LEU A 275 4.48 -9.47 -12.41
C LEU A 275 5.65 -8.66 -12.96
N ASP A 276 6.22 -9.02 -14.12
CA ASP A 276 7.32 -8.28 -14.73
C ASP A 276 6.89 -6.89 -15.20
N SER A 277 5.65 -6.73 -15.65
CA SER A 277 5.08 -5.41 -15.97
C SER A 277 4.99 -4.55 -14.72
N LEU A 278 4.57 -5.12 -13.58
CA LEU A 278 4.52 -4.41 -12.30
C LEU A 278 5.93 -4.03 -11.81
N LYS A 279 6.92 -4.92 -11.94
CA LYS A 279 8.32 -4.66 -11.58
C LYS A 279 8.93 -3.49 -12.38
N ALA A 280 8.47 -3.28 -13.61
CA ALA A 280 8.95 -2.20 -14.47
C ALA A 280 8.46 -0.81 -14.02
N VAL A 281 7.39 -0.73 -13.20
CA VAL A 281 6.77 0.53 -12.78
C VAL A 281 7.67 1.32 -11.84
N HIS A 282 8.31 0.65 -10.86
CA HIS A 282 9.10 1.32 -9.83
C HIS A 282 10.24 0.43 -9.31
N GLY A 283 11.38 1.05 -8.98
CA GLY A 283 12.56 0.36 -8.47
C GLY A 283 12.30 -0.54 -7.26
N SER A 284 11.42 -0.10 -6.36
CA SER A 284 11.08 -0.83 -5.14
C SER A 284 10.39 -2.18 -5.39
N VAL A 285 9.69 -2.33 -6.51
CA VAL A 285 8.96 -3.57 -6.86
C VAL A 285 9.85 -4.59 -7.56
N ARG A 286 11.06 -4.20 -8.02
CA ARG A 286 11.95 -5.09 -8.80
C ARG A 286 12.30 -6.39 -8.12
N GLY A 287 12.43 -6.38 -6.79
CA GLY A 287 12.74 -7.57 -5.99
C GLY A 287 11.54 -8.46 -5.67
N THR A 288 10.33 -8.07 -6.04
CA THR A 288 9.11 -8.82 -5.76
C THR A 288 9.09 -10.12 -6.55
N THR A 289 8.77 -11.22 -5.89
CA THR A 289 8.59 -12.55 -6.50
C THR A 289 7.20 -13.08 -6.13
N VAL A 290 6.69 -14.06 -6.87
CA VAL A 290 5.42 -14.72 -6.53
C VAL A 290 5.49 -15.33 -5.12
N GLU A 291 6.63 -15.93 -4.77
CA GLU A 291 6.87 -16.44 -3.42
C GLU A 291 6.76 -15.34 -2.35
N SER A 292 7.37 -14.16 -2.57
CA SER A 292 7.26 -13.05 -1.61
C SER A 292 5.86 -12.48 -1.54
N MET A 293 5.13 -12.45 -2.66
CA MET A 293 3.73 -12.00 -2.70
C MET A 293 2.82 -12.93 -1.89
N SER A 294 3.05 -14.24 -1.91
CA SER A 294 2.25 -15.22 -1.18
C SER A 294 2.47 -15.19 0.34
N LYS A 295 3.52 -14.50 0.84
CA LYS A 295 3.85 -14.38 2.27
C LYS A 295 3.32 -13.06 2.80
N ILE A 296 2.10 -13.06 3.29
CA ILE A 296 1.47 -11.86 3.86
C ILE A 296 1.53 -11.90 5.39
N ALA A 297 1.68 -10.73 6.00
CA ALA A 297 1.64 -10.56 7.46
C ALA A 297 0.65 -9.45 7.82
N GLY A 298 0.12 -9.49 9.03
CA GLY A 298 -0.79 -8.47 9.57
C GLY A 298 -2.26 -8.67 9.26
N VAL A 299 -2.60 -9.49 8.25
CA VAL A 299 -3.97 -9.91 7.91
C VAL A 299 -3.98 -11.35 7.42
N THR A 300 -5.12 -12.01 7.47
CA THR A 300 -5.32 -13.32 6.82
C THR A 300 -5.39 -13.13 5.30
N MET A 301 -4.88 -14.13 4.57
CA MET A 301 -4.97 -14.12 3.10
C MET A 301 -6.39 -14.47 2.65
N HIS A 302 -6.89 -13.77 1.64
CA HIS A 302 -8.20 -14.01 1.06
C HIS A 302 -8.24 -15.39 0.34
N PRO A 303 -9.34 -16.18 0.44
CA PRO A 303 -9.44 -17.51 -0.17
C PRO A 303 -9.10 -17.52 -1.67
N GLY A 304 -9.56 -16.52 -2.44
CA GLY A 304 -9.23 -16.37 -3.85
C GLY A 304 -7.73 -16.18 -4.11
N ALA A 305 -7.06 -15.44 -3.24
CA ALA A 305 -5.60 -15.26 -3.31
C ALA A 305 -4.88 -16.57 -2.98
N VAL A 306 -5.30 -17.28 -1.91
CA VAL A 306 -4.75 -18.60 -1.56
C VAL A 306 -4.85 -19.57 -2.74
N ARG A 307 -6.00 -19.58 -3.44
CA ARG A 307 -6.21 -20.43 -4.62
C ARG A 307 -5.23 -20.09 -5.75
N ALA A 308 -5.08 -18.79 -6.06
CA ALA A 308 -4.18 -18.33 -7.12
C ALA A 308 -2.72 -18.66 -6.84
N TYR A 309 -2.24 -18.44 -5.60
CA TYR A 309 -0.86 -18.77 -5.22
C TYR A 309 -0.61 -20.28 -5.22
N LYS A 310 -1.55 -21.10 -4.75
CA LYS A 310 -1.44 -22.56 -4.81
C LYS A 310 -1.35 -23.08 -6.26
N GLU A 311 -2.14 -22.52 -7.18
CA GLU A 311 -2.08 -22.86 -8.60
C GLU A 311 -0.71 -22.48 -9.21
N ALA A 312 -0.11 -21.40 -8.74
CA ALA A 312 1.24 -20.98 -9.13
C ALA A 312 2.38 -21.75 -8.43
N GLY A 313 2.07 -22.69 -7.52
CA GLY A 313 3.05 -23.55 -6.84
C GLY A 313 3.59 -23.00 -5.50
N PHE A 314 2.86 -22.10 -4.85
CA PHE A 314 3.25 -21.46 -3.57
C PHE A 314 2.24 -21.64 -2.45
#